data_425d2399b7635e7f077ad4207b0a27ef
#
_entry.id   425d2399b7635e7f077ad4207b0a27ef
#
_cell.length_a   1.000
_cell.length_b   1.000
_cell.length_c   1.000
_cell.angle_alpha   90.00
_cell.angle_beta   90.00
_cell.angle_gamma   90.00
#
_symmetry.space_group_name_H-M   'P 1'
#
loop_
_entity.id
_entity.type
_entity.pdbx_description
1 polymer ?
#
loop_
_entity_poly.entity_id
_entity_poly.type
_entity_poly.pdbx_seq_one_letter_code
_entity_poly.pdbx_strand_id
1 'polypeptide(L)'
;MSNMTLTKTPMPEQDPKVRARNFKEVALGYTEEMAREEAGRCLNCKKPHCVEGCPVNVRIPEFIAKVAEGDFKAAYEIITSTNALPALSGRVCPQESQCESKCVRGVKGEPVAIGRLERFVADWYRENVNEMPAKPESNGKKVAVVGSGPAGLTCASDLAKKGYDVSIFEALHTAGGVLVYGIPEFRLPKAIVANEVTKLEAQGVHVMTDMVIGRVLSIDELFEMGFQAVFVGSGAGLPMFMHIPGEALKGVFSANEYLTRTNLMKAYTEEADTPIIKSKAVAVVGGGNVAMDGARCAMRLGADKVYIVYRRGEAEMPARLEEQHHAKEEGIEFKTLCNPVEILGDEDGRVCGMKCVRMELGEPDASGRRRPIEVPNSEFVLDVDTVIMALGTSPNPLIRSTTPGLDTNKKGCLVVDENEMTTREGVFAGGDAVTGAATVILAMGAGKKGAAAIDDYLSKK
;
A
#
# COMPACT_ATOMS: atom_id res chain seq x y z
N MET A 1 16.97 -19.84 25.87
CA MET A 1 16.17 -21.03 25.41
C MET A 1 15.11 -20.54 24.46
N SER A 2 14.84 -21.27 23.36
CA SER A 2 13.79 -20.87 22.42
C SER A 2 12.41 -20.96 23.08
N ASN A 3 11.60 -19.94 22.93
CA ASN A 3 10.21 -19.96 23.35
C ASN A 3 9.40 -20.88 22.42
N MET A 4 8.87 -21.97 22.95
CA MET A 4 8.14 -22.98 22.19
C MET A 4 6.63 -22.74 22.16
N THR A 5 6.14 -21.61 22.64
CA THR A 5 4.71 -21.23 22.59
C THR A 5 4.18 -21.33 21.17
N LEU A 6 3.03 -21.98 20.98
CA LEU A 6 2.46 -22.22 19.66
C LEU A 6 1.76 -21.00 19.05
N THR A 7 1.33 -20.06 19.87
CA THR A 7 0.64 -18.83 19.47
C THR A 7 1.58 -17.65 19.42
N LYS A 8 1.27 -16.67 18.56
CA LYS A 8 1.95 -15.37 18.53
C LYS A 8 1.69 -14.58 19.80
N THR A 9 2.64 -13.73 20.18
CA THR A 9 2.37 -12.66 21.15
C THR A 9 1.29 -11.74 20.59
N PRO A 10 0.17 -11.51 21.31
CA PRO A 10 -0.92 -10.65 20.82
C PRO A 10 -0.43 -9.23 20.55
N MET A 11 -0.95 -8.59 19.49
CA MET A 11 -0.75 -7.15 19.25
C MET A 11 -1.68 -6.37 20.18
N PRO A 12 -1.18 -5.44 21.00
CA PRO A 12 -2.04 -4.50 21.70
C PRO A 12 -2.77 -3.60 20.73
N GLU A 13 -4.07 -3.41 20.92
CA GLU A 13 -4.94 -2.63 20.03
C GLU A 13 -5.90 -1.76 20.81
N GLN A 14 -6.38 -0.69 20.20
CA GLN A 14 -7.47 0.09 20.75
C GLN A 14 -8.77 -0.73 20.79
N ASP A 15 -9.59 -0.51 21.83
CA ASP A 15 -10.93 -1.11 21.91
C ASP A 15 -11.73 -0.83 20.62
N PRO A 16 -12.42 -1.84 20.05
CA PRO A 16 -13.14 -1.69 18.77
C PRO A 16 -14.15 -0.55 18.72
N LYS A 17 -14.90 -0.33 19.80
CA LYS A 17 -15.90 0.74 19.87
C LYS A 17 -15.26 2.12 19.94
N VAL A 18 -14.08 2.20 20.56
CA VAL A 18 -13.31 3.45 20.68
C VAL A 18 -12.62 3.75 19.35
N ARG A 19 -11.92 2.77 18.75
CA ARG A 19 -11.19 2.98 17.50
C ARG A 19 -12.09 3.26 16.31
N ALA A 20 -13.32 2.76 16.31
CA ALA A 20 -14.31 3.05 15.27
C ALA A 20 -14.75 4.52 15.20
N ARG A 21 -14.35 5.36 16.17
CA ARG A 21 -14.75 6.77 16.29
C ARG A 21 -13.58 7.75 16.24
N ASN A 22 -12.37 7.28 15.96
CA ASN A 22 -11.18 8.14 15.88
C ASN A 22 -10.22 7.67 14.77
N PHE A 23 -9.28 8.54 14.37
CA PHE A 23 -8.27 8.26 13.35
C PHE A 23 -6.89 7.93 13.93
N LYS A 24 -6.76 7.71 15.24
CA LYS A 24 -5.50 7.29 15.86
C LYS A 24 -5.14 5.86 15.45
N GLU A 25 -3.84 5.55 15.43
CA GLU A 25 -3.36 4.23 15.04
C GLU A 25 -4.01 3.11 15.86
N VAL A 26 -4.54 2.09 15.20
CA VAL A 26 -5.30 1.00 15.82
C VAL A 26 -4.42 0.07 16.62
N ALA A 27 -3.38 -0.46 15.98
CA ALA A 27 -2.39 -1.31 16.63
C ALA A 27 -1.39 -0.46 17.39
N LEU A 28 -1.17 -0.75 18.69
CA LEU A 28 -0.37 0.08 19.58
C LEU A 28 1.13 -0.28 19.58
N GLY A 29 1.50 -1.40 18.92
CA GLY A 29 2.88 -1.88 18.88
C GLY A 29 3.23 -2.79 20.07
N TYR A 30 4.38 -3.46 19.94
CA TYR A 30 4.94 -4.26 21.04
C TYR A 30 5.75 -3.41 22.03
N THR A 31 5.76 -3.82 23.29
CA THR A 31 6.80 -3.38 24.24
C THR A 31 8.10 -4.16 23.98
N GLU A 32 9.20 -3.75 24.61
CA GLU A 32 10.49 -4.46 24.52
C GLU A 32 10.37 -5.91 25.01
N GLU A 33 9.64 -6.15 26.10
CA GLU A 33 9.40 -7.46 26.66
C GLU A 33 8.62 -8.34 25.69
N MET A 34 7.52 -7.82 25.11
CA MET A 34 6.71 -8.54 24.13
C MET A 34 7.51 -8.88 22.87
N ALA A 35 8.33 -7.94 22.39
CA ALA A 35 9.18 -8.14 21.23
C ALA A 35 10.23 -9.23 21.47
N ARG A 36 10.88 -9.22 22.62
CA ARG A 36 11.87 -10.26 23.00
C ARG A 36 11.21 -11.63 23.19
N GLU A 37 10.03 -11.67 23.80
CA GLU A 37 9.26 -12.91 23.94
C GLU A 37 8.91 -13.51 22.57
N GLU A 38 8.35 -12.71 21.66
CA GLU A 38 8.01 -13.14 20.30
C GLU A 38 9.25 -13.53 19.49
N ALA A 39 10.34 -12.76 19.60
CA ALA A 39 11.61 -13.07 18.94
C ALA A 39 12.18 -14.43 19.38
N GLY A 40 11.99 -14.79 20.66
CA GLY A 40 12.39 -16.08 21.21
C GLY A 40 11.69 -17.28 20.56
N ARG A 41 10.58 -17.08 19.83
CA ARG A 41 9.89 -18.14 19.08
C ARG A 41 10.60 -18.49 17.76
N CYS A 42 11.50 -17.67 17.27
CA CYS A 42 12.24 -17.92 16.04
C CYS A 42 13.23 -19.08 16.21
N LEU A 43 13.21 -20.03 15.29
CA LEU A 43 14.09 -21.21 15.32
C LEU A 43 15.45 -20.96 14.68
N ASN A 44 15.73 -19.77 14.18
CA ASN A 44 16.95 -19.40 13.46
C ASN A 44 17.34 -20.46 12.39
N CYS A 45 16.43 -20.74 11.46
CA CYS A 45 16.54 -21.82 10.49
C CYS A 45 17.77 -21.65 9.57
N LYS A 46 18.52 -22.75 9.33
CA LYS A 46 19.65 -22.73 8.37
C LYS A 46 19.23 -22.42 6.93
N LYS A 47 18.01 -22.79 6.55
CA LYS A 47 17.37 -22.43 5.28
C LYS A 47 16.11 -21.64 5.58
N PRO A 48 16.20 -20.30 5.68
CA PRO A 48 15.12 -19.46 6.14
C PRO A 48 14.14 -19.13 5.00
N HIS A 49 13.17 -20.00 4.74
CA HIS A 49 12.13 -19.75 3.70
C HIS A 49 11.35 -18.45 3.89
N CYS A 50 11.31 -17.90 5.12
CA CYS A 50 10.71 -16.60 5.37
C CYS A 50 11.44 -15.47 4.62
N VAL A 51 12.75 -15.56 4.40
CA VAL A 51 13.52 -14.61 3.60
C VAL A 51 13.08 -14.65 2.14
N GLU A 52 12.91 -15.86 1.56
CA GLU A 52 12.42 -16.05 0.19
C GLU A 52 10.99 -15.50 0.02
N GLY A 53 10.20 -15.48 1.10
CA GLY A 53 8.85 -14.90 1.12
C GLY A 53 8.83 -13.36 1.22
N CYS A 54 9.98 -12.71 1.39
CA CYS A 54 10.08 -11.26 1.49
C CYS A 54 10.54 -10.65 0.16
N PRO A 55 9.73 -9.80 -0.51
CA PRO A 55 10.10 -9.21 -1.81
C PRO A 55 11.36 -8.34 -1.81
N VAL A 56 11.81 -7.87 -0.63
CA VAL A 56 13.05 -7.10 -0.47
C VAL A 56 14.15 -7.89 0.26
N ASN A 57 13.96 -9.19 0.47
CA ASN A 57 14.92 -10.13 1.04
C ASN A 57 15.51 -9.69 2.39
N VAL A 58 14.68 -9.23 3.33
CA VAL A 58 15.12 -8.91 4.69
C VAL A 58 15.75 -10.16 5.33
N ARG A 59 16.90 -10.01 5.96
CA ARG A 59 17.60 -11.08 6.69
C ARG A 59 16.89 -11.39 8.00
N ILE A 60 15.70 -12.02 7.89
CA ILE A 60 14.72 -12.16 8.96
C ILE A 60 15.27 -12.87 10.20
N PRO A 61 15.92 -14.06 10.12
CA PRO A 61 16.44 -14.71 11.31
C PRO A 61 17.51 -13.88 12.04
N GLU A 62 18.32 -13.14 11.29
CA GLU A 62 19.40 -12.34 11.85
C GLU A 62 18.88 -11.16 12.66
N PHE A 63 17.92 -10.37 12.12
CA PHE A 63 17.36 -9.26 12.88
C PHE A 63 16.55 -9.75 14.09
N ILE A 64 15.82 -10.87 13.95
CA ILE A 64 15.05 -11.44 15.08
C ILE A 64 15.98 -11.93 16.19
N ALA A 65 17.13 -12.52 15.84
CA ALA A 65 18.13 -12.89 16.83
C ALA A 65 18.62 -11.68 17.64
N LYS A 66 18.84 -10.53 16.95
CA LYS A 66 19.22 -9.28 17.63
C LYS A 66 18.11 -8.73 18.51
N VAL A 67 16.85 -8.84 18.10
CA VAL A 67 15.70 -8.49 18.97
C VAL A 67 15.67 -9.35 20.23
N ALA A 68 15.89 -10.66 20.11
CA ALA A 68 15.94 -11.58 21.26
C ALA A 68 17.09 -11.25 22.24
N GLU A 69 18.23 -10.79 21.71
CA GLU A 69 19.38 -10.30 22.49
C GLU A 69 19.12 -8.95 23.18
N GLY A 70 18.15 -8.15 22.68
CA GLY A 70 17.87 -6.79 23.12
C GLY A 70 18.74 -5.74 22.42
N ASP A 71 19.44 -6.12 21.34
CA ASP A 71 20.23 -5.21 20.51
C ASP A 71 19.38 -4.68 19.34
N PHE A 72 18.46 -3.77 19.66
CA PHE A 72 17.48 -3.27 18.68
C PHE A 72 18.11 -2.35 17.63
N LYS A 73 19.23 -1.67 17.95
CA LYS A 73 19.98 -0.87 16.97
C LYS A 73 20.58 -1.77 15.88
N ALA A 74 21.26 -2.85 16.27
CA ALA A 74 21.79 -3.81 15.30
C ALA A 74 20.67 -4.50 14.51
N ALA A 75 19.52 -4.80 15.12
CA ALA A 75 18.35 -5.32 14.42
C ALA A 75 17.88 -4.35 13.32
N TYR A 76 17.80 -3.05 13.62
CA TYR A 76 17.43 -2.01 12.64
C TYR A 76 18.44 -1.94 11.48
N GLU A 77 19.73 -1.96 11.76
CA GLU A 77 20.78 -1.93 10.74
C GLU A 77 20.69 -3.16 9.79
N ILE A 78 20.37 -4.34 10.35
CA ILE A 78 20.15 -5.54 9.55
C ILE A 78 18.94 -5.36 8.62
N ILE A 79 17.81 -4.88 9.12
CA ILE A 79 16.60 -4.65 8.32
C ILE A 79 16.89 -3.63 7.22
N THR A 80 17.47 -2.48 7.55
CA THR A 80 17.69 -1.36 6.61
C THR A 80 18.80 -1.61 5.60
N SER A 81 19.58 -2.68 5.76
CA SER A 81 20.54 -3.13 4.75
C SER A 81 19.85 -3.55 3.44
N THR A 82 18.59 -3.98 3.49
CA THR A 82 17.82 -4.41 2.31
C THR A 82 16.45 -3.74 2.17
N ASN A 83 15.86 -3.27 3.26
CA ASN A 83 14.55 -2.63 3.31
C ASN A 83 14.70 -1.13 3.58
N ALA A 84 14.34 -0.30 2.60
CA ALA A 84 14.45 1.16 2.72
C ALA A 84 13.41 1.79 3.66
N LEU A 85 12.26 1.14 3.90
CA LEU A 85 11.09 1.71 4.57
C LEU A 85 10.50 0.76 5.64
N PRO A 86 11.27 0.33 6.65
CA PRO A 86 10.84 -0.70 7.61
C PRO A 86 9.66 -0.27 8.50
N ALA A 87 9.56 1.01 8.84
CA ALA A 87 8.44 1.53 9.62
C ALA A 87 7.10 1.43 8.88
N LEU A 88 7.14 1.44 7.54
CA LEU A 88 5.98 1.33 6.66
C LEU A 88 5.63 -0.14 6.42
N SER A 89 6.61 -0.94 5.96
CA SER A 89 6.40 -2.36 5.64
C SER A 89 5.96 -3.18 6.86
N GLY A 90 6.51 -2.93 8.03
CA GLY A 90 6.10 -3.58 9.29
C GLY A 90 4.62 -3.36 9.65
N ARG A 91 3.99 -2.26 9.15
CA ARG A 91 2.57 -1.95 9.36
C ARG A 91 1.65 -2.49 8.26
N VAL A 92 2.05 -2.39 6.99
CA VAL A 92 1.12 -2.55 5.87
C VAL A 92 1.34 -3.78 5.00
N CYS A 93 2.46 -4.51 5.16
CA CYS A 93 2.68 -5.76 4.44
C CYS A 93 1.62 -6.81 4.79
N PRO A 94 1.13 -7.56 3.81
CA PRO A 94 0.31 -8.75 4.07
C PRO A 94 1.22 -9.93 4.45
N GLN A 95 1.83 -9.85 5.65
CA GLN A 95 2.84 -10.80 6.12
C GLN A 95 2.31 -12.23 6.13
N GLU A 96 1.02 -12.43 6.41
CA GLU A 96 0.32 -13.70 6.44
C GLU A 96 0.35 -14.45 5.10
N SER A 97 0.50 -13.75 3.98
CA SER A 97 0.63 -14.33 2.63
C SER A 97 2.07 -14.29 2.09
N GLN A 98 3.00 -13.70 2.80
CA GLN A 98 4.40 -13.49 2.40
C GLN A 98 5.39 -14.19 3.33
N CYS A 99 6.20 -13.44 4.08
CA CYS A 99 7.24 -14.01 4.95
C CYS A 99 6.70 -14.94 6.03
N GLU A 100 5.59 -14.61 6.67
CA GLU A 100 5.00 -15.42 7.74
C GLU A 100 4.39 -16.71 7.20
N SER A 101 3.81 -16.71 5.96
CA SER A 101 3.31 -17.94 5.32
C SER A 101 4.39 -18.98 5.07
N LYS A 102 5.66 -18.57 5.01
CA LYS A 102 6.82 -19.43 4.81
C LYS A 102 7.52 -19.82 6.12
N CYS A 103 7.04 -19.31 7.25
CA CYS A 103 7.64 -19.61 8.55
C CYS A 103 7.35 -21.04 8.98
N VAL A 104 8.40 -21.81 9.31
CA VAL A 104 8.31 -23.21 9.75
C VAL A 104 7.44 -23.37 11.00
N ARG A 105 7.39 -22.35 11.88
CA ARG A 105 6.51 -22.36 13.07
C ARG A 105 5.05 -22.49 12.70
N GLY A 106 4.62 -22.01 11.53
CA GLY A 106 3.27 -22.12 11.00
C GLY A 106 2.81 -23.55 10.71
N VAL A 107 3.71 -24.54 10.70
CA VAL A 107 3.35 -25.96 10.44
C VAL A 107 2.62 -26.57 11.64
N LYS A 108 2.99 -26.21 12.86
CA LYS A 108 2.44 -26.80 14.12
C LYS A 108 1.74 -25.78 15.01
N GLY A 109 1.66 -24.51 14.60
CA GLY A 109 1.06 -23.44 15.38
C GLY A 109 0.99 -22.18 14.52
N GLU A 110 1.13 -21.01 15.12
CA GLU A 110 1.21 -19.76 14.39
C GLU A 110 2.66 -19.44 14.01
N PRO A 111 2.88 -18.84 12.81
CA PRO A 111 4.19 -18.35 12.41
C PRO A 111 4.70 -17.30 13.42
N VAL A 112 5.99 -17.01 13.41
CA VAL A 112 6.55 -15.87 14.14
C VAL A 112 5.94 -14.59 13.58
N ALA A 113 5.59 -13.64 14.45
CA ALA A 113 5.02 -12.34 14.05
C ALA A 113 6.10 -11.41 13.48
N ILE A 114 6.61 -11.76 12.30
CA ILE A 114 7.77 -11.11 11.66
C ILE A 114 7.52 -9.63 11.43
N GLY A 115 6.35 -9.29 10.87
CA GLY A 115 6.01 -7.89 10.60
C GLY A 115 5.83 -7.06 11.87
N ARG A 116 5.30 -7.64 12.95
CA ARG A 116 5.17 -6.96 14.25
C ARG A 116 6.54 -6.67 14.86
N LEU A 117 7.50 -7.59 14.72
CA LEU A 117 8.88 -7.39 15.14
C LEU A 117 9.61 -6.34 14.29
N GLU A 118 9.42 -6.37 12.97
CA GLU A 118 9.98 -5.36 12.06
C GLU A 118 9.47 -3.96 12.42
N ARG A 119 8.15 -3.82 12.65
CA ARG A 119 7.53 -2.60 13.12
C ARG A 119 8.12 -2.13 14.43
N PHE A 120 8.22 -3.03 15.43
CA PHE A 120 8.78 -2.72 16.74
C PHE A 120 10.19 -2.14 16.63
N VAL A 121 11.06 -2.80 15.86
CA VAL A 121 12.45 -2.36 15.67
C VAL A 121 12.51 -0.97 15.02
N ALA A 122 11.68 -0.72 14.01
CA ALA A 122 11.64 0.56 13.31
C ALA A 122 11.11 1.69 14.21
N ASP A 123 10.07 1.42 15.02
CA ASP A 123 9.50 2.37 15.97
C ASP A 123 10.49 2.66 17.10
N TRP A 124 11.10 1.63 17.69
CA TRP A 124 12.10 1.78 18.72
C TRP A 124 13.29 2.64 18.26
N TYR A 125 13.79 2.37 17.05
CA TYR A 125 14.90 3.15 16.48
C TYR A 125 14.52 4.64 16.30
N ARG A 126 13.33 4.91 15.77
CA ARG A 126 12.81 6.27 15.59
C ARG A 126 12.68 7.03 16.92
N GLU A 127 12.28 6.34 17.99
CA GLU A 127 12.01 6.96 19.29
C GLU A 127 13.27 7.13 20.15
N ASN A 128 14.24 6.22 20.04
CA ASN A 128 15.40 6.19 20.92
C ASN A 128 16.71 6.65 20.27
N VAL A 129 16.83 6.53 18.94
CA VAL A 129 18.07 6.85 18.22
C VAL A 129 17.84 7.98 17.23
N ASN A 130 16.96 7.77 16.27
CA ASN A 130 16.55 8.72 15.21
C ASN A 130 17.72 9.43 14.51
N GLU A 131 18.83 8.74 14.31
CA GLU A 131 19.98 9.29 13.56
C GLU A 131 19.60 9.49 12.10
N MET A 132 19.88 10.68 11.57
CA MET A 132 19.72 10.96 10.14
C MET A 132 20.89 10.33 9.36
N PRO A 133 20.62 9.64 8.26
CA PRO A 133 21.67 9.05 7.45
C PRO A 133 22.56 10.14 6.84
N ALA A 134 23.86 9.87 6.79
CA ALA A 134 24.80 10.79 6.15
C ALA A 134 24.60 10.79 4.63
N LYS A 135 24.79 11.95 4.01
CA LYS A 135 24.84 12.09 2.54
C LYS A 135 26.10 11.41 2.03
N PRO A 136 26.00 10.41 1.13
CA PRO A 136 27.16 9.80 0.50
C PRO A 136 27.94 10.76 -0.40
N GLU A 137 29.18 10.44 -0.71
CA GLU A 137 29.96 11.15 -1.71
C GLU A 137 29.31 11.00 -3.09
N SER A 138 29.22 12.11 -3.84
CA SER A 138 28.59 12.10 -5.16
C SER A 138 29.46 11.38 -6.19
N ASN A 139 28.82 10.53 -6.99
CA ASN A 139 29.43 9.90 -8.17
C ASN A 139 29.32 10.76 -9.46
N GLY A 140 28.73 11.96 -9.36
CA GLY A 140 28.55 12.90 -10.46
C GLY A 140 27.43 12.58 -11.45
N LYS A 141 26.65 11.51 -11.21
CA LYS A 141 25.58 11.08 -12.11
C LYS A 141 24.21 11.43 -11.54
N LYS A 142 23.28 11.91 -12.41
CA LYS A 142 21.94 12.37 -12.04
C LYS A 142 20.86 11.40 -12.49
N VAL A 143 19.93 11.07 -11.62
CA VAL A 143 18.78 10.21 -11.91
C VAL A 143 17.48 10.89 -11.50
N ALA A 144 16.50 10.89 -12.42
CA ALA A 144 15.14 11.35 -12.13
C ALA A 144 14.24 10.18 -11.72
N VAL A 145 13.43 10.37 -10.69
CA VAL A 145 12.42 9.41 -10.24
C VAL A 145 11.04 10.07 -10.35
N VAL A 146 10.15 9.48 -11.13
CA VAL A 146 8.79 9.98 -11.35
C VAL A 146 7.82 9.26 -10.43
N GLY A 147 7.35 9.98 -9.41
CA GLY A 147 6.47 9.47 -8.35
C GLY A 147 7.20 9.10 -7.08
N SER A 148 6.65 9.54 -5.95
CA SER A 148 7.18 9.32 -4.60
C SER A 148 6.47 8.19 -3.84
N GLY A 149 5.78 7.28 -4.55
CA GLY A 149 5.22 6.08 -3.95
C GLY A 149 6.30 5.09 -3.49
N PRO A 150 5.93 3.93 -2.93
CA PRO A 150 6.88 2.96 -2.38
C PRO A 150 8.00 2.55 -3.33
N ALA A 151 7.70 2.39 -4.63
CA ALA A 151 8.68 2.06 -5.65
C ALA A 151 9.70 3.20 -5.84
N GLY A 152 9.21 4.43 -6.01
CA GLY A 152 10.06 5.62 -6.21
C GLY A 152 10.92 5.92 -5.01
N LEU A 153 10.36 5.92 -3.79
CA LEU A 153 11.12 6.14 -2.55
C LEU A 153 12.22 5.10 -2.36
N THR A 154 11.93 3.81 -2.65
CA THR A 154 12.93 2.74 -2.52
C THR A 154 14.03 2.87 -3.59
N CYS A 155 13.66 3.15 -4.84
CA CYS A 155 14.60 3.38 -5.93
C CYS A 155 15.53 4.56 -5.59
N ALA A 156 14.98 5.68 -5.16
CA ALA A 156 15.73 6.87 -4.77
C ALA A 156 16.69 6.59 -3.60
N SER A 157 16.22 5.86 -2.57
CA SER A 157 17.07 5.49 -1.43
C SER A 157 18.27 4.65 -1.84
N ASP A 158 18.03 3.60 -2.64
CA ASP A 158 19.11 2.68 -3.03
C ASP A 158 20.11 3.35 -3.99
N LEU A 159 19.67 4.26 -4.86
CA LEU A 159 20.55 5.06 -5.71
C LEU A 159 21.33 6.12 -4.91
N ALA A 160 20.67 6.83 -3.98
CA ALA A 160 21.32 7.82 -3.13
C ALA A 160 22.46 7.20 -2.31
N LYS A 161 22.25 5.99 -1.74
CA LYS A 161 23.32 5.24 -1.03
C LYS A 161 24.55 4.96 -1.88
N LYS A 162 24.40 4.95 -3.22
CA LYS A 162 25.52 4.78 -4.19
C LYS A 162 26.10 6.08 -4.71
N GLY A 163 25.68 7.22 -4.15
CA GLY A 163 26.22 8.54 -4.48
C GLY A 163 25.58 9.20 -5.70
N TYR A 164 24.49 8.67 -6.25
CA TYR A 164 23.74 9.34 -7.31
C TYR A 164 23.07 10.62 -6.80
N ASP A 165 23.03 11.65 -7.64
CA ASP A 165 22.22 12.85 -7.44
C ASP A 165 20.78 12.54 -7.90
N VAL A 166 19.90 12.26 -6.95
CA VAL A 166 18.54 11.78 -7.23
C VAL A 166 17.53 12.89 -6.98
N SER A 167 16.66 13.12 -7.98
CA SER A 167 15.51 14.02 -7.86
C SER A 167 14.23 13.25 -8.04
N ILE A 168 13.31 13.33 -7.07
CA ILE A 168 11.97 12.77 -7.13
C ILE A 168 11.00 13.87 -7.57
N PHE A 169 10.21 13.59 -8.61
CA PHE A 169 9.13 14.44 -9.11
C PHE A 169 7.79 13.83 -8.71
N GLU A 170 7.10 14.47 -7.77
CA GLU A 170 5.82 14.04 -7.24
C GLU A 170 4.69 14.94 -7.74
N ALA A 171 3.63 14.33 -8.27
CA ALA A 171 2.49 15.06 -8.81
C ALA A 171 1.63 15.75 -7.74
N LEU A 172 1.58 15.18 -6.54
CA LEU A 172 0.79 15.68 -5.41
C LEU A 172 1.62 16.68 -4.58
N HIS A 173 0.95 17.45 -3.72
CA HIS A 173 1.56 18.42 -2.82
C HIS A 173 2.27 17.79 -1.61
N THR A 174 2.20 16.47 -1.45
CA THR A 174 2.85 15.71 -0.37
C THR A 174 3.43 14.43 -0.93
N ALA A 175 4.69 14.15 -0.58
CA ALA A 175 5.36 12.92 -0.99
C ALA A 175 4.85 11.69 -0.23
N GLY A 176 4.90 10.53 -0.88
CA GLY A 176 4.52 9.24 -0.31
C GLY A 176 3.54 8.44 -1.18
N GLY A 177 2.89 9.06 -2.16
CA GLY A 177 1.92 8.40 -3.03
C GLY A 177 0.81 7.72 -2.22
N VAL A 178 0.51 6.45 -2.51
CA VAL A 178 -0.54 5.66 -1.85
C VAL A 178 -0.37 5.57 -0.32
N LEU A 179 0.83 5.70 0.20
CA LEU A 179 1.10 5.72 1.64
C LEU A 179 0.45 6.93 2.33
N VAL A 180 0.22 8.01 1.59
CA VAL A 180 -0.37 9.25 2.11
C VAL A 180 -1.81 9.43 1.67
N TYR A 181 -2.12 9.27 0.38
CA TYR A 181 -3.49 9.49 -0.10
C TYR A 181 -4.42 8.29 0.12
N GLY A 182 -3.88 7.05 0.07
CA GLY A 182 -4.69 5.83 0.04
C GLY A 182 -4.84 5.16 1.41
N ILE A 183 -3.72 4.87 2.09
CA ILE A 183 -3.74 4.15 3.36
C ILE A 183 -4.18 5.09 4.49
N PRO A 184 -5.20 4.73 5.30
CA PRO A 184 -5.72 5.60 6.36
C PRO A 184 -4.72 5.88 7.48
N GLU A 185 -4.90 7.03 8.14
CA GLU A 185 -4.11 7.47 9.30
C GLU A 185 -4.07 6.40 10.41
N PHE A 186 -5.20 5.76 10.68
CA PHE A 186 -5.33 4.74 11.72
C PHE A 186 -4.62 3.40 11.42
N ARG A 187 -4.13 3.21 10.19
CA ARG A 187 -3.26 2.08 9.78
C ARG A 187 -1.81 2.49 9.61
N LEU A 188 -1.60 3.69 9.06
CA LEU A 188 -0.28 4.24 8.77
C LEU A 188 -0.28 5.75 9.06
N PRO A 189 0.15 6.18 10.25
CA PRO A 189 0.28 7.59 10.58
C PRO A 189 1.16 8.34 9.59
N LYS A 190 0.69 9.49 9.09
CA LYS A 190 1.38 10.25 8.05
C LYS A 190 2.71 10.84 8.52
N ALA A 191 2.83 11.07 9.83
CA ALA A 191 4.10 11.50 10.44
C ALA A 191 5.23 10.47 10.24
N ILE A 192 4.90 9.17 10.18
CA ILE A 192 5.88 8.11 9.91
C ILE A 192 6.36 8.20 8.47
N VAL A 193 5.44 8.41 7.51
CA VAL A 193 5.80 8.58 6.09
C VAL A 193 6.65 9.80 5.91
N ALA A 194 6.28 10.93 6.51
CA ALA A 194 7.06 12.17 6.47
C ALA A 194 8.49 11.99 7.03
N ASN A 195 8.64 11.25 8.12
CA ASN A 195 9.97 10.95 8.70
C ASN A 195 10.85 10.14 7.72
N GLU A 196 10.28 9.16 7.02
CA GLU A 196 11.03 8.39 6.02
C GLU A 196 11.44 9.27 4.82
N VAL A 197 10.58 10.20 4.37
CA VAL A 197 10.93 11.17 3.32
C VAL A 197 12.06 12.09 3.80
N THR A 198 11.99 12.61 5.05
CA THR A 198 13.05 13.44 5.63
C THR A 198 14.39 12.71 5.70
N LYS A 199 14.41 11.42 6.00
CA LYS A 199 15.64 10.61 5.96
C LYS A 199 16.23 10.52 4.55
N LEU A 200 15.38 10.42 3.51
CA LEU A 200 15.84 10.43 2.12
C LEU A 200 16.43 11.79 1.73
N GLU A 201 15.80 12.87 2.14
CA GLU A 201 16.33 14.24 1.90
C GLU A 201 17.69 14.43 2.60
N ALA A 202 17.85 13.89 3.81
CA ALA A 202 19.15 13.90 4.51
C ALA A 202 20.24 13.12 3.75
N GLN A 203 19.87 12.07 2.99
CA GLN A 203 20.78 11.35 2.10
C GLN A 203 21.12 12.14 0.82
N GLY A 204 20.51 13.30 0.62
CA GLY A 204 20.76 14.19 -0.54
C GLY A 204 19.77 13.97 -1.69
N VAL A 205 18.67 13.26 -1.47
CA VAL A 205 17.58 13.17 -2.45
C VAL A 205 16.78 14.48 -2.47
N HIS A 206 16.53 15.01 -3.66
CA HIS A 206 15.71 16.20 -3.86
C HIS A 206 14.26 15.81 -4.13
N VAL A 207 13.33 16.15 -3.25
CA VAL A 207 11.91 15.87 -3.43
C VAL A 207 11.19 17.12 -3.90
N MET A 208 10.63 17.07 -5.11
CA MET A 208 9.88 18.18 -5.72
C MET A 208 8.42 17.76 -5.86
N THR A 209 7.55 18.40 -5.10
CA THR A 209 6.09 18.24 -5.16
C THR A 209 5.47 19.14 -6.22
N ASP A 210 4.17 18.88 -6.52
CA ASP A 210 3.39 19.62 -7.54
C ASP A 210 4.00 19.55 -8.96
N MET A 211 4.78 18.50 -9.22
CA MET A 211 5.48 18.25 -10.47
C MET A 211 4.86 17.12 -11.26
N VAL A 212 3.87 17.42 -12.08
CA VAL A 212 3.17 16.44 -12.92
C VAL A 212 3.98 16.17 -14.19
N ILE A 213 4.79 15.11 -14.19
CA ILE A 213 5.57 14.72 -15.39
C ILE A 213 4.63 14.29 -16.51
N GLY A 214 4.87 14.81 -17.71
CA GLY A 214 3.97 14.75 -18.86
C GLY A 214 3.05 15.98 -18.99
N ARG A 215 3.16 16.95 -18.04
CA ARG A 215 2.47 18.25 -18.10
C ARG A 215 3.40 19.41 -17.81
N VAL A 216 4.07 19.38 -16.68
CA VAL A 216 5.04 20.43 -16.27
C VAL A 216 6.37 20.22 -16.99
N LEU A 217 6.85 18.99 -17.02
CA LEU A 217 8.04 18.54 -17.74
C LEU A 217 7.72 17.21 -18.44
N SER A 218 8.26 17.01 -19.62
CA SER A 218 8.29 15.73 -20.31
C SER A 218 9.50 14.88 -19.86
N ILE A 219 9.49 13.60 -20.21
CA ILE A 219 10.67 12.72 -20.02
C ILE A 219 11.87 13.22 -20.83
N ASP A 220 11.65 13.79 -22.04
CA ASP A 220 12.69 14.35 -22.87
C ASP A 220 13.36 15.55 -22.23
N GLU A 221 12.57 16.47 -21.68
CA GLU A 221 13.10 17.64 -20.96
C GLU A 221 13.90 17.23 -19.71
N LEU A 222 13.56 16.13 -19.04
CA LEU A 222 14.38 15.61 -17.95
C LEU A 222 15.78 15.20 -18.45
N PHE A 223 15.89 14.55 -19.61
CA PHE A 223 17.17 14.24 -20.22
C PHE A 223 17.94 15.51 -20.63
N GLU A 224 17.26 16.52 -21.18
CA GLU A 224 17.85 17.82 -21.54
C GLU A 224 18.38 18.58 -20.29
N MET A 225 17.74 18.40 -19.13
CA MET A 225 18.20 18.91 -17.83
C MET A 225 19.43 18.17 -17.27
N GLY A 226 19.92 17.13 -17.98
CA GLY A 226 21.11 16.38 -17.64
C GLY A 226 20.89 15.16 -16.75
N PHE A 227 19.64 14.73 -16.55
CA PHE A 227 19.39 13.41 -15.98
C PHE A 227 19.83 12.33 -16.96
N GLN A 228 20.53 11.32 -16.48
CA GLN A 228 21.11 10.28 -17.32
C GLN A 228 20.27 8.99 -17.37
N ALA A 229 19.36 8.84 -16.44
CA ALA A 229 18.32 7.83 -16.42
C ALA A 229 17.07 8.35 -15.72
N VAL A 230 15.93 7.76 -16.06
CA VAL A 230 14.62 8.07 -15.46
C VAL A 230 13.98 6.78 -14.95
N PHE A 231 13.52 6.78 -13.69
CA PHE A 231 12.70 5.70 -13.14
C PHE A 231 11.24 6.13 -13.05
N VAL A 232 10.33 5.41 -13.69
CA VAL A 232 8.88 5.69 -13.66
C VAL A 232 8.21 4.80 -12.60
N GLY A 233 7.93 5.38 -11.45
CA GLY A 233 7.19 4.78 -10.34
C GLY A 233 5.85 5.46 -10.09
N SER A 234 5.13 5.86 -11.16
CA SER A 234 3.90 6.67 -11.11
C SER A 234 2.68 5.93 -10.54
N GLY A 235 2.80 4.64 -10.26
CA GLY A 235 1.74 3.84 -9.65
C GLY A 235 0.54 3.57 -10.58
N ALA A 236 -0.59 3.18 -9.96
CA ALA A 236 -1.87 2.94 -10.62
C ALA A 236 -2.97 3.65 -9.81
N GLY A 237 -3.30 4.87 -10.19
CA GLY A 237 -4.24 5.74 -9.47
C GLY A 237 -5.58 5.98 -10.17
N LEU A 238 -5.76 5.49 -11.42
CA LEU A 238 -6.99 5.68 -12.16
C LEU A 238 -8.04 4.66 -11.72
N PRO A 239 -9.16 5.07 -11.08
CA PRO A 239 -10.14 4.15 -10.52
C PRO A 239 -10.94 3.41 -11.61
N MET A 240 -11.37 2.19 -11.28
CA MET A 240 -12.26 1.39 -12.12
C MET A 240 -13.70 1.48 -11.60
N PHE A 241 -14.65 1.51 -12.55
CA PHE A 241 -16.09 1.49 -12.31
C PHE A 241 -16.73 0.24 -12.94
N MET A 242 -17.97 -0.05 -12.57
CA MET A 242 -18.71 -1.21 -13.09
C MET A 242 -19.40 -0.92 -14.44
N HIS A 243 -19.57 0.35 -14.77
CA HIS A 243 -20.36 0.82 -15.92
C HIS A 243 -21.85 0.43 -15.80
N ILE A 244 -22.39 0.53 -14.59
CA ILE A 244 -23.81 0.33 -14.29
C ILE A 244 -24.57 1.65 -14.22
N PRO A 245 -25.91 1.65 -14.42
CA PRO A 245 -26.71 2.86 -14.26
C PRO A 245 -26.54 3.49 -12.88
N GLY A 246 -26.51 4.82 -12.82
CA GLY A 246 -26.46 5.59 -11.57
C GLY A 246 -25.05 5.89 -11.04
N GLU A 247 -23.97 5.42 -11.66
CA GLU A 247 -22.59 5.70 -11.18
C GLU A 247 -22.19 7.19 -11.21
N ALA A 248 -22.96 8.04 -11.93
CA ALA A 248 -22.73 9.49 -11.98
C ALA A 248 -23.56 10.29 -10.96
N LEU A 249 -24.33 9.63 -10.09
CA LEU A 249 -25.15 10.28 -9.07
C LEU A 249 -24.29 10.92 -7.97
N LYS A 250 -24.81 11.99 -7.36
CA LYS A 250 -24.21 12.62 -6.17
C LYS A 250 -24.24 11.63 -5.01
N GLY A 251 -23.07 11.35 -4.43
CA GLY A 251 -22.91 10.34 -3.37
C GLY A 251 -22.26 9.05 -3.87
N VAL A 252 -21.95 8.97 -5.17
CA VAL A 252 -21.07 7.91 -5.71
C VAL A 252 -19.64 8.42 -5.77
N PHE A 253 -18.72 7.66 -5.19
CA PHE A 253 -17.29 7.97 -5.17
C PHE A 253 -16.48 6.78 -5.65
N SER A 254 -15.35 7.03 -6.29
CA SER A 254 -14.29 6.04 -6.29
C SER A 254 -13.62 5.98 -4.90
N ALA A 255 -13.12 4.80 -4.53
CA ALA A 255 -12.37 4.69 -3.27
C ALA A 255 -11.13 5.59 -3.25
N ASN A 256 -10.48 5.79 -4.40
CA ASN A 256 -9.34 6.71 -4.51
C ASN A 256 -9.75 8.15 -4.16
N GLU A 257 -10.85 8.64 -4.69
CA GLU A 257 -11.35 9.98 -4.36
C GLU A 257 -11.70 10.09 -2.88
N TYR A 258 -12.48 9.14 -2.37
CA TYR A 258 -12.94 9.15 -0.97
C TYR A 258 -11.76 9.11 0.01
N LEU A 259 -10.80 8.24 -0.25
CA LEU A 259 -9.60 8.11 0.58
C LEU A 259 -8.65 9.29 0.44
N THR A 260 -8.50 9.87 -0.76
CA THR A 260 -7.70 11.09 -0.95
C THR A 260 -8.27 12.26 -0.15
N ARG A 261 -9.58 12.47 -0.20
CA ARG A 261 -10.27 13.49 0.62
C ARG A 261 -10.04 13.25 2.11
N THR A 262 -10.20 11.99 2.55
CA THR A 262 -10.07 11.64 3.96
C THR A 262 -8.63 11.71 4.45
N ASN A 263 -7.69 11.09 3.74
CA ASN A 263 -6.32 10.90 4.23
C ASN A 263 -5.37 12.05 3.85
N LEU A 264 -5.22 12.33 2.55
CA LEU A 264 -4.31 13.38 2.08
C LEU A 264 -4.83 14.77 2.44
N MET A 265 -6.12 15.02 2.18
CA MET A 265 -6.77 16.30 2.44
C MET A 265 -7.30 16.42 3.86
N LYS A 266 -7.16 15.38 4.68
CA LYS A 266 -7.53 15.35 6.11
C LYS A 266 -8.97 15.78 6.40
N ALA A 267 -9.92 15.45 5.52
CA ALA A 267 -11.32 15.90 5.64
C ALA A 267 -12.04 15.46 6.94
N TYR A 268 -11.39 14.66 7.78
CA TYR A 268 -11.86 14.28 9.10
C TYR A 268 -11.50 15.30 10.22
N THR A 269 -10.66 16.29 9.93
CA THR A 269 -10.28 17.33 10.90
C THR A 269 -11.20 18.54 10.78
N GLU A 270 -11.33 19.31 11.85
CA GLU A 270 -12.18 20.51 11.87
C GLU A 270 -11.60 21.64 11.01
N GLU A 271 -10.27 21.66 10.83
CA GLU A 271 -9.57 22.70 10.06
C GLU A 271 -9.50 22.37 8.56
N ALA A 272 -10.07 21.24 8.11
CA ALA A 272 -9.99 20.83 6.71
C ALA A 272 -10.91 21.67 5.83
N ASP A 273 -10.35 22.26 4.76
CA ASP A 273 -11.14 22.96 3.73
C ASP A 273 -11.85 21.99 2.77
N THR A 274 -11.42 20.73 2.73
CA THR A 274 -11.97 19.72 1.82
C THR A 274 -13.32 19.19 2.33
N PRO A 275 -14.41 19.37 1.57
CA PRO A 275 -15.72 18.88 1.98
C PRO A 275 -15.78 17.36 1.89
N ILE A 276 -16.45 16.73 2.85
CA ILE A 276 -16.82 15.34 2.82
C ILE A 276 -18.31 15.19 3.15
N ILE A 277 -18.99 14.27 2.46
CA ILE A 277 -20.41 14.01 2.71
C ILE A 277 -20.55 13.23 4.01
N LYS A 278 -21.39 13.74 4.91
CA LYS A 278 -21.84 13.00 6.11
C LYS A 278 -22.93 12.04 5.69
N SER A 279 -22.59 10.78 5.55
CA SER A 279 -23.48 9.73 5.13
C SER A 279 -24.11 9.02 6.31
N LYS A 280 -25.36 8.55 6.17
CA LYS A 280 -26.02 7.68 7.16
C LYS A 280 -25.74 6.22 6.89
N ALA A 281 -25.85 5.82 5.62
CA ALA A 281 -25.64 4.44 5.21
C ALA A 281 -24.76 4.37 3.96
N VAL A 282 -23.63 3.66 4.08
CA VAL A 282 -22.60 3.59 3.03
C VAL A 282 -22.45 2.16 2.53
N ALA A 283 -22.46 1.96 1.22
CA ALA A 283 -22.04 0.71 0.60
C ALA A 283 -20.66 0.86 -0.04
N VAL A 284 -19.73 -0.01 0.33
CA VAL A 284 -18.40 -0.09 -0.30
C VAL A 284 -18.34 -1.33 -1.15
N VAL A 285 -18.19 -1.15 -2.45
CA VAL A 285 -18.20 -2.23 -3.45
C VAL A 285 -16.79 -2.72 -3.70
N GLY A 286 -16.46 -3.90 -3.19
CA GLY A 286 -15.16 -4.53 -3.31
C GLY A 286 -14.80 -5.37 -2.09
N GLY A 287 -13.73 -6.18 -2.21
CA GLY A 287 -13.28 -7.10 -1.13
C GLY A 287 -11.77 -7.02 -0.86
N GLY A 288 -11.09 -6.00 -1.38
CA GLY A 288 -9.66 -5.78 -1.15
C GLY A 288 -9.36 -4.84 0.02
N ASN A 289 -8.08 -4.60 0.32
CA ASN A 289 -7.65 -3.70 1.39
C ASN A 289 -8.23 -2.29 1.23
N VAL A 290 -8.32 -1.80 -0.01
CA VAL A 290 -8.89 -0.47 -0.32
C VAL A 290 -10.38 -0.39 0.07
N ALA A 291 -11.13 -1.50 -0.08
CA ALA A 291 -12.51 -1.57 0.36
C ALA A 291 -12.62 -1.53 1.90
N MET A 292 -11.74 -2.26 2.60
CA MET A 292 -11.68 -2.20 4.07
C MET A 292 -11.32 -0.78 4.54
N ASP A 293 -10.36 -0.13 3.90
CA ASP A 293 -9.93 1.24 4.20
C ASP A 293 -11.08 2.24 4.01
N GLY A 294 -11.78 2.16 2.86
CA GLY A 294 -12.94 3.02 2.59
C GLY A 294 -14.08 2.83 3.58
N ALA A 295 -14.41 1.59 3.91
CA ALA A 295 -15.48 1.26 4.85
C ALA A 295 -15.16 1.73 6.28
N ARG A 296 -13.93 1.49 6.73
CA ARG A 296 -13.47 1.91 8.07
C ARG A 296 -13.35 3.44 8.18
N CYS A 297 -12.99 4.13 7.09
CA CYS A 297 -13.05 5.59 7.03
C CYS A 297 -14.50 6.09 7.12
N ALA A 298 -15.44 5.50 6.39
CA ALA A 298 -16.84 5.88 6.43
C ALA A 298 -17.44 5.74 7.84
N MET A 299 -17.13 4.64 8.54
CA MET A 299 -17.53 4.44 9.94
C MET A 299 -17.00 5.55 10.85
N ARG A 300 -15.72 5.94 10.72
CA ARG A 300 -15.08 6.99 11.51
C ARG A 300 -15.62 8.39 11.20
N LEU A 301 -16.07 8.60 9.98
CA LEU A 301 -16.70 9.86 9.56
C LEU A 301 -18.17 9.98 10.01
N GLY A 302 -18.68 8.98 10.75
CA GLY A 302 -19.96 9.07 11.45
C GLY A 302 -21.12 8.36 10.74
N ALA A 303 -20.88 7.50 9.76
CA ALA A 303 -21.95 6.68 9.19
C ALA A 303 -22.56 5.76 10.25
N ASP A 304 -23.90 5.66 10.25
CA ASP A 304 -24.67 4.78 11.16
C ASP A 304 -24.54 3.31 10.72
N LYS A 305 -24.50 3.07 9.41
CA LYS A 305 -24.37 1.74 8.80
C LYS A 305 -23.35 1.76 7.67
N VAL A 306 -22.48 0.76 7.65
CA VAL A 306 -21.51 0.57 6.57
C VAL A 306 -21.53 -0.87 6.10
N TYR A 307 -21.63 -1.08 4.79
CA TYR A 307 -21.67 -2.39 4.16
C TYR A 307 -20.46 -2.59 3.26
N ILE A 308 -19.77 -3.72 3.39
CA ILE A 308 -18.89 -4.26 2.34
C ILE A 308 -19.77 -5.10 1.41
N VAL A 309 -19.86 -4.73 0.14
CA VAL A 309 -20.61 -5.45 -0.87
C VAL A 309 -19.64 -6.17 -1.79
N TYR A 310 -19.65 -7.49 -1.75
CA TYR A 310 -18.67 -8.29 -2.46
C TYR A 310 -19.30 -9.49 -3.20
N ARG A 311 -18.97 -9.61 -4.48
CA ARG A 311 -19.59 -10.61 -5.38
C ARG A 311 -19.18 -12.05 -5.14
N ARG A 312 -18.15 -12.31 -4.32
CA ARG A 312 -17.71 -13.65 -3.92
C ARG A 312 -17.93 -13.86 -2.41
N GLY A 313 -17.50 -15.01 -1.89
CA GLY A 313 -17.53 -15.31 -0.46
C GLY A 313 -16.37 -14.67 0.29
N GLU A 314 -16.41 -14.73 1.61
CA GLU A 314 -15.34 -14.19 2.47
C GLU A 314 -13.99 -14.87 2.21
N ALA A 315 -13.99 -16.17 1.95
CA ALA A 315 -12.76 -16.92 1.67
C ALA A 315 -12.04 -16.46 0.40
N GLU A 316 -12.75 -15.83 -0.53
CA GLU A 316 -12.19 -15.27 -1.75
C GLU A 316 -11.78 -13.79 -1.64
N MET A 317 -11.94 -13.18 -0.46
CA MET A 317 -11.54 -11.78 -0.24
C MET A 317 -10.02 -11.63 -0.27
N PRO A 318 -9.46 -10.72 -1.10
CA PRO A 318 -8.02 -10.49 -1.15
C PRO A 318 -7.52 -9.54 -0.05
N ALA A 319 -8.40 -8.96 0.77
CA ALA A 319 -8.01 -8.11 1.89
C ALA A 319 -7.29 -8.93 2.97
N ARG A 320 -6.35 -8.31 3.69
CA ARG A 320 -5.69 -8.89 4.85
C ARG A 320 -6.73 -9.36 5.87
N LEU A 321 -6.49 -10.54 6.47
CA LEU A 321 -7.38 -11.11 7.48
C LEU A 321 -7.54 -10.17 8.69
N GLU A 322 -6.45 -9.55 9.13
CA GLU A 322 -6.45 -8.57 10.22
C GLU A 322 -7.39 -7.38 9.92
N GLU A 323 -7.36 -6.85 8.67
CA GLU A 323 -8.23 -5.75 8.26
C GLU A 323 -9.71 -6.15 8.16
N GLN A 324 -9.99 -7.40 7.74
CA GLN A 324 -11.34 -7.95 7.74
C GLN A 324 -11.88 -8.11 9.17
N HIS A 325 -11.05 -8.60 10.10
CA HIS A 325 -11.42 -8.73 11.52
C HIS A 325 -11.69 -7.36 12.13
N HIS A 326 -10.79 -6.40 11.93
CA HIS A 326 -10.98 -5.04 12.43
C HIS A 326 -12.26 -4.39 11.90
N ALA A 327 -12.56 -4.56 10.61
CA ALA A 327 -13.80 -4.02 10.02
C ALA A 327 -15.06 -4.62 10.67
N LYS A 328 -15.09 -5.94 10.91
CA LYS A 328 -16.21 -6.61 11.58
C LYS A 328 -16.37 -6.16 13.03
N GLU A 329 -15.27 -6.08 13.78
CA GLU A 329 -15.28 -5.62 15.18
C GLU A 329 -15.73 -4.16 15.32
N GLU A 330 -15.46 -3.33 14.31
CA GLU A 330 -15.90 -1.94 14.21
C GLU A 330 -17.37 -1.80 13.79
N GLY A 331 -18.08 -2.92 13.54
CA GLY A 331 -19.51 -2.96 13.23
C GLY A 331 -19.87 -2.87 11.75
N ILE A 332 -18.90 -3.05 10.85
CA ILE A 332 -19.13 -3.08 9.41
C ILE A 332 -19.76 -4.42 9.01
N GLU A 333 -20.88 -4.37 8.29
CA GLU A 333 -21.59 -5.56 7.82
C GLU A 333 -21.06 -6.03 6.46
N PHE A 334 -20.80 -7.34 6.33
CA PHE A 334 -20.31 -7.96 5.10
C PHE A 334 -21.48 -8.59 4.32
N LYS A 335 -21.84 -7.97 3.20
CA LYS A 335 -22.83 -8.47 2.22
C LYS A 335 -22.06 -9.20 1.10
N THR A 336 -21.65 -10.43 1.40
CA THR A 336 -20.98 -11.31 0.42
C THR A 336 -21.98 -11.96 -0.51
N LEU A 337 -21.50 -12.54 -1.61
CA LEU A 337 -22.34 -13.14 -2.65
C LEU A 337 -23.43 -12.18 -3.14
N CYS A 338 -23.02 -10.93 -3.37
CA CYS A 338 -23.89 -9.84 -3.72
C CYS A 338 -23.17 -8.90 -4.70
N ASN A 339 -23.80 -8.58 -5.82
CA ASN A 339 -23.24 -7.75 -6.87
C ASN A 339 -24.20 -6.60 -7.23
N PRO A 340 -23.74 -5.33 -7.20
CA PRO A 340 -24.56 -4.21 -7.65
C PRO A 340 -24.86 -4.29 -9.16
N VAL A 341 -26.08 -3.89 -9.54
CA VAL A 341 -26.52 -3.79 -10.94
C VAL A 341 -27.03 -2.42 -11.31
N GLU A 342 -27.40 -1.60 -10.33
CA GLU A 342 -27.90 -0.24 -10.52
C GLU A 342 -27.77 0.56 -9.23
N ILE A 343 -27.43 1.84 -9.32
CA ILE A 343 -27.48 2.79 -8.20
C ILE A 343 -28.71 3.67 -8.41
N LEU A 344 -29.57 3.74 -7.39
CA LEU A 344 -30.83 4.44 -7.44
C LEU A 344 -30.65 5.88 -6.96
N GLY A 345 -31.23 6.82 -7.72
CA GLY A 345 -31.21 8.25 -7.39
C GLY A 345 -32.59 8.79 -7.03
N ASP A 346 -32.61 9.79 -6.17
CA ASP A 346 -33.80 10.62 -5.90
C ASP A 346 -34.00 11.71 -6.96
N GLU A 347 -35.02 12.56 -6.77
CA GLU A 347 -35.38 13.67 -7.68
C GLU A 347 -34.24 14.72 -7.80
N ASP A 348 -33.37 14.85 -6.80
CA ASP A 348 -32.21 15.75 -6.78
C ASP A 348 -30.93 15.14 -7.40
N GLY A 349 -31.03 13.91 -7.86
CA GLY A 349 -29.89 13.13 -8.39
C GLY A 349 -28.90 12.71 -7.32
N ARG A 350 -29.38 12.46 -6.09
CA ARG A 350 -28.59 11.91 -4.98
C ARG A 350 -28.87 10.43 -4.83
N VAL A 351 -27.86 9.68 -4.39
CA VAL A 351 -28.03 8.25 -4.07
C VAL A 351 -29.10 8.08 -3.00
N CYS A 352 -30.06 7.22 -3.25
CA CYS A 352 -31.10 6.82 -2.29
C CYS A 352 -31.23 5.30 -2.12
N GLY A 353 -30.41 4.51 -2.84
CA GLY A 353 -30.35 3.06 -2.73
C GLY A 353 -29.41 2.45 -3.73
N MET A 354 -29.14 1.16 -3.57
CA MET A 354 -28.33 0.37 -4.50
C MET A 354 -29.03 -0.96 -4.76
N LYS A 355 -29.38 -1.22 -6.01
CA LYS A 355 -29.99 -2.48 -6.45
C LYS A 355 -28.89 -3.51 -6.68
N CYS A 356 -29.00 -4.65 -6.05
CA CYS A 356 -28.07 -5.76 -6.12
C CYS A 356 -28.76 -7.05 -6.55
N VAL A 357 -27.98 -7.99 -7.06
CA VAL A 357 -28.36 -9.38 -7.30
C VAL A 357 -27.56 -10.31 -6.39
N ARG A 358 -28.14 -11.47 -6.04
CA ARG A 358 -27.41 -12.52 -5.32
C ARG A 358 -26.48 -13.27 -6.27
N MET A 359 -25.40 -13.78 -5.72
CA MET A 359 -24.41 -14.55 -6.46
C MET A 359 -24.24 -15.94 -5.86
N GLU A 360 -23.82 -16.88 -6.69
CA GLU A 360 -23.34 -18.20 -6.31
C GLU A 360 -21.91 -18.38 -6.74
N LEU A 361 -21.18 -19.34 -6.14
CA LEU A 361 -19.79 -19.62 -6.47
C LEU A 361 -19.72 -20.85 -7.37
N GLY A 362 -19.22 -20.66 -8.59
CA GLY A 362 -18.91 -21.71 -9.54
C GLY A 362 -17.47 -22.22 -9.39
N GLU A 363 -16.94 -22.78 -10.47
CA GLU A 363 -15.58 -23.30 -10.54
C GLU A 363 -14.52 -22.19 -10.36
N PRO A 364 -13.32 -22.54 -9.87
CA PRO A 364 -12.22 -21.60 -9.74
C PRO A 364 -11.81 -20.96 -11.09
N ASP A 365 -11.50 -19.66 -11.05
CA ASP A 365 -10.89 -18.93 -12.18
C ASP A 365 -9.37 -19.15 -12.24
N ALA A 366 -8.70 -18.51 -13.20
CA ALA A 366 -7.24 -18.60 -13.38
C ALA A 366 -6.44 -18.10 -12.16
N SER A 367 -7.07 -17.35 -11.24
CA SER A 367 -6.45 -16.90 -9.98
C SER A 367 -6.67 -17.90 -8.83
N GLY A 368 -7.35 -19.03 -9.08
CA GLY A 368 -7.71 -20.02 -8.07
C GLY A 368 -8.94 -19.64 -7.21
N ARG A 369 -9.57 -18.48 -7.45
CA ARG A 369 -10.76 -18.04 -6.73
C ARG A 369 -12.01 -18.47 -7.49
N ARG A 370 -13.05 -18.95 -6.77
CA ARG A 370 -14.30 -19.39 -7.36
C ARG A 370 -14.99 -18.24 -8.11
N ARG A 371 -15.47 -18.54 -9.32
CA ARG A 371 -16.13 -17.55 -10.18
C ARG A 371 -17.51 -17.19 -9.63
N PRO A 372 -17.85 -15.90 -9.50
CA PRO A 372 -19.20 -15.50 -9.13
C PRO A 372 -20.16 -15.67 -10.30
N ILE A 373 -21.30 -16.28 -10.05
CA ILE A 373 -22.41 -16.54 -11.00
C ILE A 373 -23.66 -15.86 -10.45
N GLU A 374 -24.35 -15.11 -11.29
CA GLU A 374 -25.58 -14.42 -10.93
C GLU A 374 -26.73 -15.38 -10.74
N VAL A 375 -27.49 -15.21 -9.65
CA VAL A 375 -28.72 -15.95 -9.41
C VAL A 375 -29.88 -15.20 -10.07
N PRO A 376 -30.59 -15.81 -11.04
CA PRO A 376 -31.71 -15.17 -11.73
C PRO A 376 -32.83 -14.77 -10.78
N ASN A 377 -33.48 -13.62 -11.03
CA ASN A 377 -34.60 -13.08 -10.26
C ASN A 377 -34.33 -12.94 -8.77
N SER A 378 -33.12 -12.54 -8.40
CA SER A 378 -32.68 -12.42 -7.00
C SER A 378 -32.41 -10.97 -6.59
N GLU A 379 -32.95 -10.01 -7.36
CA GLU A 379 -32.75 -8.59 -7.14
C GLU A 379 -33.29 -8.17 -5.77
N PHE A 380 -32.56 -7.28 -5.12
CA PHE A 380 -32.97 -6.60 -3.89
C PHE A 380 -32.31 -5.22 -3.80
N VAL A 381 -32.84 -4.37 -2.96
CA VAL A 381 -32.33 -3.02 -2.75
C VAL A 381 -31.68 -2.93 -1.36
N LEU A 382 -30.48 -2.34 -1.32
CA LEU A 382 -29.85 -1.85 -0.10
C LEU A 382 -30.17 -0.36 0.06
N ASP A 383 -30.71 0.02 1.20
CA ASP A 383 -30.97 1.42 1.55
C ASP A 383 -29.65 2.09 1.93
N VAL A 384 -29.09 2.86 1.03
CA VAL A 384 -27.82 3.59 1.20
C VAL A 384 -27.92 4.97 0.56
N ASP A 385 -27.20 5.93 1.11
CA ASP A 385 -27.10 7.30 0.61
C ASP A 385 -25.71 7.62 0.03
N THR A 386 -24.79 6.67 0.13
CA THR A 386 -23.44 6.80 -0.42
C THR A 386 -22.93 5.44 -0.90
N VAL A 387 -22.28 5.45 -2.07
CA VAL A 387 -21.64 4.27 -2.66
C VAL A 387 -20.17 4.57 -2.96
N ILE A 388 -19.27 3.70 -2.49
CA ILE A 388 -17.84 3.82 -2.72
C ILE A 388 -17.38 2.63 -3.59
N MET A 389 -16.90 2.91 -4.80
CA MET A 389 -16.38 1.90 -5.73
C MET A 389 -14.93 1.59 -5.43
N ALA A 390 -14.65 0.38 -4.91
CA ALA A 390 -13.33 -0.12 -4.53
C ALA A 390 -12.92 -1.33 -5.39
N LEU A 391 -13.02 -1.21 -6.71
CA LEU A 391 -12.90 -2.31 -7.69
C LEU A 391 -11.48 -2.50 -8.21
N GLY A 392 -10.53 -1.68 -7.76
CA GLY A 392 -9.17 -1.63 -8.24
C GLY A 392 -8.88 -0.40 -9.09
N THR A 393 -7.64 -0.33 -9.55
CA THR A 393 -7.11 0.82 -10.28
C THR A 393 -6.24 0.38 -11.45
N SER A 394 -6.03 1.29 -12.40
CA SER A 394 -5.10 1.14 -13.52
C SER A 394 -4.11 2.30 -13.56
N PRO A 395 -2.95 2.15 -14.23
CA PRO A 395 -2.01 3.25 -14.42
C PRO A 395 -2.63 4.41 -15.17
N ASN A 396 -2.26 5.65 -14.77
CA ASN A 396 -2.68 6.85 -15.49
C ASN A 396 -2.02 6.87 -16.88
N PRO A 397 -2.76 7.08 -17.97
CA PRO A 397 -2.22 7.06 -19.32
C PRO A 397 -1.31 8.26 -19.66
N LEU A 398 -1.20 9.26 -18.77
CA LEU A 398 -0.49 10.51 -19.05
C LEU A 398 0.96 10.26 -19.50
N ILE A 399 1.74 9.50 -18.74
CA ILE A 399 3.17 9.25 -19.04
C ILE A 399 3.33 8.65 -20.45
N ARG A 400 2.56 7.58 -20.77
CA ARG A 400 2.65 6.93 -22.08
C ARG A 400 2.21 7.85 -23.21
N SER A 401 1.16 8.66 -23.00
CA SER A 401 0.59 9.54 -24.04
C SER A 401 1.47 10.74 -24.35
N THR A 402 2.38 11.10 -23.44
CA THR A 402 3.30 12.25 -23.58
C THR A 402 4.75 11.83 -23.80
N THR A 403 5.04 10.52 -23.86
CA THR A 403 6.38 10.00 -24.04
C THR A 403 6.42 9.02 -25.21
N PRO A 404 6.80 9.48 -26.42
CA PRO A 404 6.92 8.61 -27.58
C PRO A 404 7.90 7.45 -27.33
N GLY A 405 7.55 6.25 -27.82
CA GLY A 405 8.38 5.05 -27.66
C GLY A 405 8.19 4.28 -26.36
N LEU A 406 7.28 4.67 -25.47
CA LEU A 406 6.86 3.88 -24.34
C LEU A 406 5.69 2.95 -24.69
N ASP A 407 5.94 1.65 -24.69
CA ASP A 407 4.91 0.64 -24.92
C ASP A 407 4.15 0.30 -23.63
N THR A 408 2.88 -0.06 -23.81
CA THR A 408 2.02 -0.53 -22.74
C THR A 408 1.29 -1.80 -23.16
N ASN A 409 0.96 -2.64 -22.17
CA ASN A 409 0.10 -3.79 -22.38
C ASN A 409 -1.39 -3.37 -22.50
N LYS A 410 -2.27 -4.35 -22.74
CA LYS A 410 -3.73 -4.12 -22.88
C LYS A 410 -4.39 -3.50 -21.63
N LYS A 411 -3.76 -3.57 -20.48
CA LYS A 411 -4.24 -2.97 -19.21
C LYS A 411 -3.67 -1.56 -18.98
N GLY A 412 -2.88 -1.02 -19.90
CA GLY A 412 -2.23 0.28 -19.80
C GLY A 412 -0.99 0.31 -18.90
N CYS A 413 -0.49 -0.84 -18.45
CA CYS A 413 0.74 -0.94 -17.68
C CYS A 413 1.96 -0.85 -18.62
N LEU A 414 3.03 -0.18 -18.19
CA LEU A 414 4.27 -0.07 -18.94
C LEU A 414 4.91 -1.45 -19.14
N VAL A 415 5.44 -1.67 -20.34
CA VAL A 415 6.18 -2.90 -20.66
C VAL A 415 7.66 -2.67 -20.33
N VAL A 416 8.24 -3.60 -19.57
CA VAL A 416 9.67 -3.61 -19.21
C VAL A 416 10.29 -4.95 -19.54
N ASP A 417 11.60 -4.95 -19.72
CA ASP A 417 12.40 -6.16 -19.87
C ASP A 417 12.78 -6.77 -18.49
N GLU A 418 13.63 -7.77 -18.48
CA GLU A 418 14.14 -8.44 -17.28
C GLU A 418 14.97 -7.53 -16.35
N ASN A 419 15.45 -6.39 -16.88
CA ASN A 419 16.22 -5.36 -16.18
C ASN A 419 15.37 -4.13 -15.81
N GLU A 420 14.05 -4.26 -15.80
CA GLU A 420 13.11 -3.15 -15.51
C GLU A 420 13.25 -1.95 -16.48
N MET A 421 13.96 -2.12 -17.64
CA MET A 421 14.06 -1.10 -18.67
C MET A 421 12.82 -1.15 -19.56
N THR A 422 12.23 0.02 -19.85
CA THR A 422 11.11 0.15 -20.77
C THR A 422 11.58 0.00 -22.22
N THR A 423 10.64 0.07 -23.18
CA THR A 423 10.98 0.10 -24.61
C THR A 423 11.76 1.36 -25.02
N ARG A 424 11.89 2.34 -24.13
CA ARG A 424 12.69 3.55 -24.34
C ARG A 424 13.97 3.49 -23.55
N GLU A 425 15.11 3.62 -24.25
CA GLU A 425 16.46 3.56 -23.65
C GLU A 425 16.63 4.61 -22.54
N GLY A 426 17.20 4.19 -21.41
CA GLY A 426 17.46 5.02 -20.24
C GLY A 426 16.21 5.31 -19.39
N VAL A 427 15.04 4.79 -19.78
CA VAL A 427 13.79 4.90 -19.01
C VAL A 427 13.45 3.55 -18.39
N PHE A 428 13.44 3.48 -17.09
CA PHE A 428 13.12 2.30 -16.28
C PHE A 428 11.74 2.50 -15.63
N ALA A 429 11.08 1.41 -15.29
CA ALA A 429 9.80 1.51 -14.58
C ALA A 429 9.61 0.36 -13.60
N GLY A 430 8.79 0.58 -12.58
CA GLY A 430 8.50 -0.45 -11.58
C GLY A 430 7.28 -0.14 -10.73
N GLY A 431 6.89 -1.12 -9.91
CA GLY A 431 5.69 -1.06 -9.08
C GLY A 431 4.41 -1.11 -9.90
N ASP A 432 3.34 -0.52 -9.38
CA ASP A 432 2.00 -0.63 -9.97
C ASP A 432 1.89 -0.01 -11.39
N ALA A 433 2.82 0.83 -11.79
CA ALA A 433 2.90 1.33 -13.17
C ALA A 433 3.19 0.20 -14.19
N VAL A 434 3.81 -0.90 -13.75
CA VAL A 434 4.18 -2.06 -14.55
C VAL A 434 3.27 -3.26 -14.29
N THR A 435 2.97 -3.56 -13.02
CA THR A 435 2.22 -4.76 -12.64
C THR A 435 0.72 -4.56 -12.54
N GLY A 436 0.26 -3.30 -12.48
CA GLY A 436 -1.05 -2.95 -11.94
C GLY A 436 -1.03 -2.92 -10.42
N ALA A 437 -2.16 -2.57 -9.80
CA ALA A 437 -2.24 -2.43 -8.35
C ALA A 437 -1.85 -3.72 -7.61
N ALA A 438 -0.87 -3.61 -6.72
CA ALA A 438 -0.31 -4.72 -5.94
C ALA A 438 -0.11 -4.32 -4.47
N THR A 439 1.00 -4.71 -3.86
CA THR A 439 1.30 -4.38 -2.45
C THR A 439 2.47 -3.40 -2.34
N VAL A 440 2.50 -2.66 -1.23
CA VAL A 440 3.60 -1.72 -0.92
C VAL A 440 4.96 -2.39 -1.06
N ILE A 441 5.14 -3.56 -0.46
CA ILE A 441 6.44 -4.24 -0.46
C ILE A 441 6.84 -4.80 -1.85
N LEU A 442 5.88 -5.20 -2.69
CA LEU A 442 6.17 -5.59 -4.07
C LEU A 442 6.61 -4.38 -4.89
N ALA A 443 5.97 -3.23 -4.69
CA ALA A 443 6.40 -1.98 -5.32
C ALA A 443 7.81 -1.56 -4.84
N MET A 444 8.12 -1.71 -3.55
CA MET A 444 9.47 -1.50 -3.01
C MET A 444 10.50 -2.44 -3.67
N GLY A 445 10.15 -3.73 -3.82
CA GLY A 445 10.99 -4.72 -4.51
C GLY A 445 11.29 -4.32 -5.96
N ALA A 446 10.29 -3.83 -6.68
CA ALA A 446 10.47 -3.31 -8.04
C ALA A 446 11.36 -2.06 -8.07
N GLY A 447 11.17 -1.12 -7.13
CA GLY A 447 12.04 0.05 -6.98
C GLY A 447 13.51 -0.33 -6.74
N LYS A 448 13.74 -1.35 -5.91
CA LYS A 448 15.08 -1.91 -5.64
C LYS A 448 15.73 -2.51 -6.88
N LYS A 449 14.96 -3.28 -7.66
CA LYS A 449 15.45 -3.84 -8.95
C LYS A 449 15.75 -2.72 -9.95
N GLY A 450 14.86 -1.73 -10.07
CA GLY A 450 15.06 -0.57 -10.92
C GLY A 450 16.31 0.21 -10.57
N ALA A 451 16.59 0.43 -9.27
CA ALA A 451 17.82 1.07 -8.82
C ALA A 451 19.08 0.29 -9.20
N ALA A 452 19.06 -1.04 -9.03
CA ALA A 452 20.18 -1.90 -9.43
C ALA A 452 20.41 -1.89 -10.95
N ALA A 453 19.32 -1.92 -11.73
CA ALA A 453 19.39 -1.87 -13.19
C ALA A 453 19.91 -0.52 -13.71
N ILE A 454 19.49 0.60 -13.11
CA ILE A 454 19.99 1.93 -13.43
C ILE A 454 21.48 2.03 -13.11
N ASP A 455 21.91 1.51 -11.96
CA ASP A 455 23.32 1.50 -11.57
C ASP A 455 24.19 0.70 -12.56
N ASP A 456 23.73 -0.49 -12.96
CA ASP A 456 24.41 -1.32 -13.98
C ASP A 456 24.47 -0.60 -15.34
N TYR A 457 23.37 0.01 -15.78
CA TYR A 457 23.29 0.77 -17.03
C TYR A 457 24.23 1.97 -17.05
N LEU A 458 24.23 2.77 -15.97
CA LEU A 458 25.07 3.97 -15.91
C LEU A 458 26.55 3.65 -15.64
N SER A 459 26.87 2.53 -15.00
CA SER A 459 28.27 2.12 -14.80
C SER A 459 28.98 1.70 -16.10
N LYS A 460 28.22 1.36 -17.14
CA LYS A 460 28.72 0.97 -18.47
C LYS A 460 28.84 2.15 -19.44
N LYS A 461 28.34 3.32 -19.06
CA LYS A 461 28.44 4.60 -19.77
C LYS A 461 29.46 5.52 -19.11
#